data_0a3ed50c269e45a5727e46560f1b99ba
#
_entry.id   0a3ed50c269e45a5727e46560f1b99ba
#
_cell.length_a   1.000
_cell.length_b   1.000
_cell.length_c   1.000
_cell.angle_alpha   90.00
_cell.angle_beta   90.00
_cell.angle_gamma   90.00
#
_symmetry.space_group_name_H-M   'P 1'
#
loop_
_entity.id
_entity.type
_entity.pdbx_description
1 polymer ?
#
loop_
_entity_poly.entity_id
_entity_poly.type
_entity_poly.pdbx_seq_one_letter_code
_entity_poly.pdbx_strand_id
1 'polypeptide(L)'
;AYFPQNVAMNKGVIPSVDEVKQKSLRPLPPEDFEHIAEAEGALVLDTRNAEVFKDGFVPRSINIGLKGDFAPWVGAMIPDVRQPLLVVADQGTEDEVVTRLARVGYDNVLGFLQGGIDAWRASGREVDTIERIDAEEFAARLKQAPLHVVDVRKDGEWENGHVQGAHHASLQYINDHLHVIAPEATNYLHCAGGYRSMIAASILKARGHHNLVEVRGGFNAIKKTDVPVTALMCE
;
A
#
# COMPACT_ATOMS: atom_id res chain seq x y z
N ALA A 1 11.98 -16.80 0.81
CA ALA A 1 13.02 -16.54 -0.19
C ALA A 1 12.61 -15.32 -1.00
N TYR A 2 13.18 -14.15 -0.69
CA TYR A 2 12.79 -12.86 -1.28
C TYR A 2 13.23 -12.69 -2.75
N PHE A 3 14.11 -13.53 -3.29
CA PHE A 3 14.74 -13.30 -4.60
C PHE A 3 14.99 -14.55 -5.47
N PRO A 4 13.99 -15.43 -5.73
CA PRO A 4 14.20 -16.45 -6.76
C PRO A 4 14.39 -15.84 -8.15
N GLN A 5 13.79 -14.66 -8.41
CA GLN A 5 13.85 -13.97 -9.69
C GLN A 5 15.19 -13.25 -9.92
N ASN A 6 15.87 -12.76 -8.88
CA ASN A 6 17.20 -12.15 -9.01
C ASN A 6 18.27 -13.14 -9.50
N VAL A 7 18.10 -14.44 -9.23
CA VAL A 7 19.00 -15.48 -9.75
C VAL A 7 18.77 -15.73 -11.25
N ALA A 8 17.56 -15.56 -11.73
CA ALA A 8 17.24 -15.65 -13.15
C ALA A 8 17.72 -14.41 -13.95
N MET A 9 17.68 -13.23 -13.32
CA MET A 9 18.12 -11.96 -13.90
C MET A 9 19.64 -11.93 -14.14
N ASN A 10 20.45 -12.60 -13.33
CA ASN A 10 21.92 -12.68 -13.51
C ASN A 10 22.39 -13.44 -14.77
N LYS A 11 21.46 -13.94 -15.60
CA LYS A 11 21.78 -14.66 -16.85
C LYS A 11 21.46 -13.88 -18.13
N GLY A 12 20.93 -12.66 -18.01
CA GLY A 12 20.60 -11.76 -19.13
C GLY A 12 21.44 -10.48 -19.15
N VAL A 13 21.35 -9.73 -20.24
CA VAL A 13 21.87 -8.35 -20.28
C VAL A 13 20.93 -7.51 -19.42
N ILE A 14 21.35 -7.20 -18.19
CA ILE A 14 20.63 -6.34 -17.27
C ILE A 14 21.00 -4.89 -17.61
N PRO A 15 20.02 -3.99 -17.90
CA PRO A 15 20.32 -2.58 -18.10
C PRO A 15 20.96 -2.01 -16.82
N SER A 16 21.91 -1.09 -17.01
CA SER A 16 22.48 -0.39 -15.87
C SER A 16 21.42 0.46 -15.18
N VAL A 17 21.60 0.74 -13.88
CA VAL A 17 20.69 1.62 -13.14
C VAL A 17 20.55 2.98 -13.82
N ASP A 18 21.64 3.48 -14.42
CA ASP A 18 21.64 4.76 -15.13
C ASP A 18 20.80 4.71 -16.42
N GLU A 19 20.86 3.62 -17.17
CA GLU A 19 20.00 3.43 -18.36
C GLU A 19 18.53 3.34 -17.97
N VAL A 20 18.22 2.58 -16.91
CA VAL A 20 16.84 2.53 -16.36
C VAL A 20 16.37 3.91 -15.93
N LYS A 21 17.19 4.67 -15.21
CA LYS A 21 16.86 6.03 -14.77
C LYS A 21 16.57 6.98 -15.94
N GLN A 22 17.42 6.98 -16.98
CA GLN A 22 17.22 7.83 -18.17
C GLN A 22 15.88 7.56 -18.85
N LYS A 23 15.45 6.30 -18.89
CA LYS A 23 14.17 5.90 -19.47
C LYS A 23 12.97 6.23 -18.56
N SER A 24 13.16 6.06 -17.25
CA SER A 24 12.06 6.03 -16.27
C SER A 24 11.77 7.39 -15.63
N LEU A 25 12.76 8.30 -15.58
CA LEU A 25 12.58 9.65 -15.01
C LEU A 25 11.89 10.60 -16.01
N ARG A 26 10.74 10.16 -16.52
CA ARG A 26 9.91 10.91 -17.46
C ARG A 26 8.75 11.58 -16.72
N PRO A 27 8.72 12.92 -16.64
CA PRO A 27 7.57 13.62 -16.09
C PRO A 27 6.38 13.52 -17.06
N LEU A 28 5.24 13.12 -16.56
CA LEU A 28 4.01 12.95 -17.34
C LEU A 28 2.93 13.89 -16.79
N PRO A 29 2.41 14.83 -17.62
CA PRO A 29 1.20 15.56 -17.26
C PRO A 29 0.05 14.60 -16.91
N PRO A 30 -0.93 14.99 -16.10
CA PRO A 30 -2.04 14.12 -15.70
C PRO A 30 -2.76 13.41 -16.84
N GLU A 31 -2.92 14.04 -17.99
CA GLU A 31 -3.56 13.46 -19.17
C GLU A 31 -2.72 12.31 -19.76
N ASP A 32 -1.43 12.52 -19.96
CA ASP A 32 -0.52 11.50 -20.48
C ASP A 32 -0.36 10.35 -19.48
N PHE A 33 -0.31 10.67 -18.17
CA PHE A 33 -0.20 9.70 -17.10
C PHE A 33 -1.40 8.74 -17.10
N GLU A 34 -2.62 9.27 -17.15
CA GLU A 34 -3.85 8.48 -17.23
C GLU A 34 -3.92 7.63 -18.50
N HIS A 35 -3.62 8.26 -19.65
CA HIS A 35 -3.62 7.55 -20.94
C HIS A 35 -2.64 6.36 -20.95
N ILE A 36 -1.42 6.57 -20.45
CA ILE A 36 -0.41 5.48 -20.36
C ILE A 36 -0.84 4.43 -19.35
N ALA A 37 -1.43 4.80 -18.21
CA ALA A 37 -1.95 3.86 -17.23
C ALA A 37 -2.96 2.89 -17.87
N GLU A 38 -3.88 3.42 -18.68
CA GLU A 38 -4.90 2.62 -19.35
C GLU A 38 -4.35 1.82 -20.54
N ALA A 39 -3.55 2.45 -21.40
CA ALA A 39 -3.04 1.82 -22.62
C ALA A 39 -2.06 0.67 -22.34
N GLU A 40 -1.19 0.83 -21.34
CA GLU A 40 -0.16 -0.14 -20.99
C GLU A 40 -0.58 -1.09 -19.85
N GLY A 41 -1.77 -0.89 -19.26
CA GLY A 41 -2.18 -1.61 -18.05
C GLY A 41 -1.21 -1.39 -16.89
N ALA A 42 -0.66 -0.17 -16.79
CA ALA A 42 0.34 0.14 -15.80
C ALA A 42 -0.27 0.26 -14.41
N LEU A 43 0.42 -0.33 -13.43
CA LEU A 43 0.08 -0.16 -12.02
C LEU A 43 0.58 1.21 -11.54
N VAL A 44 -0.30 2.00 -10.96
CA VAL A 44 0.07 3.25 -10.31
C VAL A 44 0.58 2.96 -8.90
N LEU A 45 1.86 3.19 -8.67
CA LEU A 45 2.53 3.05 -7.38
C LEU A 45 2.71 4.43 -6.73
N ASP A 46 1.96 4.68 -5.67
CA ASP A 46 2.09 5.89 -4.87
C ASP A 46 3.07 5.66 -3.72
N THR A 47 4.17 6.39 -3.71
CA THR A 47 5.27 6.22 -2.76
C THR A 47 5.28 7.25 -1.65
N ARG A 48 4.25 8.11 -1.58
CA ARG A 48 4.10 9.13 -0.55
C ARG A 48 3.77 8.50 0.81
N ASN A 49 3.96 9.29 1.85
CA ASN A 49 3.61 8.88 3.20
C ASN A 49 2.10 8.61 3.33
N ALA A 50 1.72 7.62 4.14
CA ALA A 50 0.34 7.25 4.41
C ALA A 50 -0.53 8.42 4.90
N GLU A 51 0.05 9.37 5.67
CA GLU A 51 -0.68 10.56 6.16
C GLU A 51 -1.07 11.53 5.03
N VAL A 52 -0.29 11.58 3.97
CA VAL A 52 -0.58 12.41 2.80
C VAL A 52 -1.45 11.65 1.80
N PHE A 53 -1.15 10.36 1.61
CA PHE A 53 -1.88 9.50 0.70
C PHE A 53 -3.38 9.43 1.02
N LYS A 54 -3.75 9.24 2.30
CA LYS A 54 -5.15 9.13 2.74
C LYS A 54 -6.04 10.30 2.31
N ASP A 55 -5.48 11.51 2.20
CA ASP A 55 -6.21 12.75 1.89
C ASP A 55 -6.44 12.97 0.39
N GLY A 56 -5.83 12.12 -0.45
CA GLY A 56 -6.06 12.15 -1.87
C GLY A 56 -5.02 11.38 -2.67
N PHE A 57 -5.50 10.50 -3.53
CA PHE A 57 -4.66 9.69 -4.41
C PHE A 57 -5.34 9.40 -5.74
N VAL A 58 -4.55 9.04 -6.74
CA VAL A 58 -5.05 8.60 -8.04
C VAL A 58 -5.86 7.33 -7.84
N PRO A 59 -7.13 7.26 -8.27
CA PRO A 59 -7.95 6.07 -8.11
C PRO A 59 -7.25 4.80 -8.60
N ARG A 60 -7.43 3.70 -7.86
CA ARG A 60 -6.81 2.40 -8.12
C ARG A 60 -5.29 2.33 -7.92
N SER A 61 -4.64 3.40 -7.44
CA SER A 61 -3.23 3.32 -7.06
C SER A 61 -3.04 2.50 -5.78
N ILE A 62 -1.87 1.86 -5.66
CA ILE A 62 -1.45 1.21 -4.42
C ILE A 62 -0.39 2.07 -3.73
N ASN A 63 -0.51 2.18 -2.41
CA ASN A 63 0.45 2.94 -1.62
C ASN A 63 1.51 2.02 -1.00
N ILE A 64 2.76 2.25 -1.34
CA ILE A 64 3.91 1.66 -0.65
C ILE A 64 4.89 2.80 -0.36
N GLY A 65 4.80 3.37 0.83
CA GLY A 65 5.57 4.56 1.20
C GLY A 65 7.08 4.35 1.11
N LEU A 66 7.78 5.31 0.52
CA LEU A 66 9.23 5.25 0.30
C LEU A 66 10.02 5.16 1.63
N LYS A 67 9.51 5.84 2.67
CA LYS A 67 10.08 5.81 4.02
C LYS A 67 9.53 4.61 4.81
N GLY A 68 10.19 3.46 4.69
CA GLY A 68 9.81 2.21 5.34
C GLY A 68 10.44 1.01 4.64
N ASP A 69 9.86 -0.16 4.81
CA ASP A 69 10.29 -1.40 4.16
C ASP A 69 9.84 -1.43 2.68
N PHE A 70 10.18 -0.36 1.93
CA PHE A 70 9.70 -0.14 0.57
C PHE A 70 10.00 -1.32 -0.36
N ALA A 71 11.28 -1.65 -0.55
CA ALA A 71 11.68 -2.69 -1.51
C ALA A 71 11.13 -4.10 -1.15
N PRO A 72 11.15 -4.56 0.11
CA PRO A 72 10.48 -5.78 0.52
C PRO A 72 8.99 -5.81 0.18
N TRP A 73 8.26 -4.71 0.43
CA TRP A 73 6.82 -4.67 0.15
C TRP A 73 6.50 -4.51 -1.33
N VAL A 74 7.30 -3.79 -2.10
CA VAL A 74 7.18 -3.80 -3.57
C VAL A 74 7.32 -5.22 -4.09
N GLY A 75 8.35 -5.96 -3.68
CA GLY A 75 8.56 -7.35 -4.10
C GLY A 75 7.46 -8.32 -3.65
N ALA A 76 6.82 -8.07 -2.51
CA ALA A 76 5.73 -8.90 -2.01
C ALA A 76 4.38 -8.61 -2.69
N MET A 77 4.10 -7.33 -3.00
CA MET A 77 2.80 -6.90 -3.53
C MET A 77 2.74 -6.86 -5.05
N ILE A 78 3.89 -6.74 -5.73
CA ILE A 78 4.00 -6.71 -7.19
C ILE A 78 4.89 -7.89 -7.63
N PRO A 79 4.33 -9.10 -7.76
CA PRO A 79 5.13 -10.31 -7.98
C PRO A 79 5.79 -10.38 -9.36
N ASP A 80 5.24 -9.72 -10.39
CA ASP A 80 5.89 -9.65 -11.71
C ASP A 80 6.77 -8.39 -11.80
N VAL A 81 8.07 -8.57 -11.81
CA VAL A 81 9.05 -7.48 -11.95
C VAL A 81 8.95 -6.74 -13.29
N ARG A 82 8.28 -7.33 -14.29
CA ARG A 82 8.06 -6.72 -15.61
C ARG A 82 6.77 -5.88 -15.66
N GLN A 83 5.97 -5.90 -14.59
CA GLN A 83 4.76 -5.09 -14.50
C GLN A 83 5.09 -3.63 -14.86
N PRO A 84 4.41 -3.02 -15.85
CA PRO A 84 4.56 -1.59 -16.12
C PRO A 84 4.13 -0.80 -14.90
N LEU A 85 4.97 0.15 -14.46
CA LEU A 85 4.71 0.99 -13.31
C LEU A 85 4.65 2.46 -13.71
N LEU A 86 3.72 3.18 -13.12
CA LEU A 86 3.67 4.63 -13.09
C LEU A 86 3.80 5.10 -11.64
N VAL A 87 4.57 6.13 -11.40
CA VAL A 87 4.93 6.55 -10.04
C VAL A 87 4.24 7.86 -9.66
N VAL A 88 3.68 7.89 -8.46
CA VAL A 88 3.33 9.13 -7.74
C VAL A 88 4.27 9.26 -6.55
N ALA A 89 5.00 10.36 -6.46
CA ALA A 89 6.02 10.57 -5.45
C ALA A 89 5.95 11.98 -4.86
N ASP A 90 6.58 12.17 -3.70
CA ASP A 90 6.85 13.51 -3.20
C ASP A 90 7.86 14.19 -4.12
N GLN A 91 7.67 15.49 -4.37
CA GLN A 91 8.54 16.25 -5.27
C GLN A 91 10.01 16.15 -4.84
N GLY A 92 10.87 15.76 -5.80
CA GLY A 92 12.31 15.59 -5.61
C GLY A 92 12.73 14.21 -5.09
N THR A 93 11.78 13.28 -4.90
CA THR A 93 12.10 11.90 -4.51
C THR A 93 11.99 10.89 -5.66
N GLU A 94 11.61 11.33 -6.86
CA GLU A 94 11.36 10.50 -8.04
C GLU A 94 12.59 9.69 -8.43
N ASP A 95 13.77 10.31 -8.39
CA ASP A 95 15.05 9.64 -8.66
C ASP A 95 15.35 8.52 -7.65
N GLU A 96 15.12 8.77 -6.36
CA GLU A 96 15.27 7.75 -5.32
C GLU A 96 14.32 6.59 -5.54
N VAL A 97 13.05 6.86 -5.86
CA VAL A 97 12.04 5.82 -6.13
C VAL A 97 12.49 4.93 -7.27
N VAL A 98 12.82 5.51 -8.43
CA VAL A 98 13.26 4.76 -9.62
C VAL A 98 14.54 3.96 -9.32
N THR A 99 15.50 4.57 -8.62
CA THR A 99 16.74 3.89 -8.22
C THR A 99 16.45 2.68 -7.32
N ARG A 100 15.56 2.81 -6.33
CA ARG A 100 15.23 1.71 -5.41
C ARG A 100 14.43 0.61 -6.09
N LEU A 101 13.56 0.94 -7.05
CA LEU A 101 12.85 -0.03 -7.89
C LEU A 101 13.82 -0.80 -8.78
N ALA A 102 14.71 -0.11 -9.51
CA ALA A 102 15.71 -0.75 -10.38
C ALA A 102 16.63 -1.71 -9.61
N ARG A 103 17.04 -1.35 -8.38
CA ARG A 103 17.88 -2.23 -7.53
C ARG A 103 17.24 -3.56 -7.18
N VAL A 104 15.91 -3.66 -7.23
CA VAL A 104 15.17 -4.89 -6.96
C VAL A 104 14.49 -5.45 -8.21
N GLY A 105 14.89 -4.95 -9.39
CA GLY A 105 14.57 -5.52 -10.70
C GLY A 105 13.31 -4.99 -11.36
N TYR A 106 12.73 -3.90 -10.87
CA TYR A 106 11.59 -3.23 -11.51
C TYR A 106 12.09 -2.16 -12.47
N ASP A 107 12.46 -2.58 -13.69
CA ASP A 107 13.06 -1.74 -14.72
C ASP A 107 12.03 -1.14 -15.68
N ASN A 108 10.75 -1.50 -15.54
CA ASN A 108 9.66 -1.07 -16.40
C ASN A 108 8.83 0.06 -15.77
N VAL A 109 9.51 1.10 -15.29
CA VAL A 109 8.86 2.35 -14.85
C VAL A 109 8.68 3.25 -16.06
N LEU A 110 7.44 3.60 -16.41
CA LEU A 110 7.08 4.35 -17.61
C LEU A 110 7.15 5.87 -17.42
N GLY A 111 7.18 6.33 -16.17
CA GLY A 111 7.26 7.73 -15.81
C GLY A 111 6.67 8.02 -14.44
N PHE A 112 6.62 9.30 -14.10
CA PHE A 112 6.03 9.78 -12.85
C PHE A 112 5.06 10.93 -13.10
N LEU A 113 4.07 11.09 -12.21
CA LEU A 113 3.07 12.14 -12.29
C LEU A 113 3.69 13.51 -12.05
N GLN A 114 3.75 14.33 -13.10
CA GLN A 114 4.26 15.68 -13.03
C GLN A 114 3.37 16.57 -12.17
N GLY A 115 3.96 17.23 -11.20
CA GLY A 115 3.22 18.06 -10.23
C GLY A 115 2.41 17.28 -9.20
N GLY A 116 2.56 15.94 -9.17
CA GLY A 116 1.96 15.07 -8.18
C GLY A 116 0.44 15.14 -8.11
N ILE A 117 -0.12 14.77 -6.95
CA ILE A 117 -1.59 14.72 -6.77
C ILE A 117 -2.27 16.09 -6.90
N ASP A 118 -1.57 17.19 -6.65
CA ASP A 118 -2.14 18.51 -6.78
C ASP A 118 -2.40 18.87 -8.25
N ALA A 119 -1.47 18.51 -9.14
CA ALA A 119 -1.68 18.67 -10.60
C ALA A 119 -2.82 17.76 -11.11
N TRP A 120 -2.90 16.51 -10.59
CA TRP A 120 -3.99 15.59 -10.89
C TRP A 120 -5.35 16.17 -10.49
N ARG A 121 -5.46 16.67 -9.28
CA ARG A 121 -6.69 17.32 -8.76
C ARG A 121 -7.05 18.57 -9.56
N ALA A 122 -6.06 19.42 -9.86
CA ALA A 122 -6.25 20.64 -10.62
C ALA A 122 -6.70 20.39 -12.07
N SER A 123 -6.41 19.22 -12.63
CA SER A 123 -6.87 18.81 -13.96
C SER A 123 -8.33 18.34 -13.98
N GLY A 124 -9.05 18.39 -12.85
CA GLY A 124 -10.45 18.00 -12.73
C GLY A 124 -10.69 16.49 -12.66
N ARG A 125 -9.65 15.69 -12.49
CA ARG A 125 -9.74 14.24 -12.37
C ARG A 125 -10.20 13.80 -10.99
N GLU A 126 -10.83 12.64 -10.95
CA GLU A 126 -11.26 12.02 -9.68
C GLU A 126 -10.07 11.75 -8.76
N VAL A 127 -10.28 12.03 -7.48
CA VAL A 127 -9.33 11.75 -6.39
C VAL A 127 -10.03 10.88 -5.37
N ASP A 128 -9.43 9.74 -5.04
CA ASP A 128 -9.95 8.86 -4.00
C ASP A 128 -9.28 9.15 -2.64
N THR A 129 -9.91 8.70 -1.56
CA THR A 129 -9.46 8.93 -0.17
C THR A 129 -9.63 7.68 0.68
N ILE A 130 -8.95 7.60 1.82
CA ILE A 130 -9.15 6.57 2.84
C ILE A 130 -9.37 7.25 4.19
N GLU A 131 -10.48 6.92 4.86
CA GLU A 131 -10.70 7.37 6.22
C GLU A 131 -9.63 6.79 7.15
N ARG A 132 -9.08 7.64 8.02
CA ARG A 132 -8.08 7.26 9.00
C ARG A 132 -8.42 7.84 10.34
N ILE A 133 -8.51 6.99 11.37
CA ILE A 133 -8.88 7.39 12.74
C ILE A 133 -7.76 7.05 13.72
N ASP A 134 -7.76 7.72 14.86
CA ASP A 134 -6.84 7.41 15.96
C ASP A 134 -7.32 6.19 16.76
N ALA A 135 -6.42 5.58 17.53
CA ALA A 135 -6.74 4.41 18.34
C ALA A 135 -7.77 4.71 19.43
N GLU A 136 -7.80 5.92 19.96
CA GLU A 136 -8.79 6.39 20.94
C GLU A 136 -10.19 6.47 20.32
N GLU A 137 -10.31 7.00 19.11
CA GLU A 137 -11.56 7.04 18.36
C GLU A 137 -12.02 5.63 18.00
N PHE A 138 -11.10 4.76 17.57
CA PHE A 138 -11.37 3.35 17.31
C PHE A 138 -11.93 2.67 18.56
N ALA A 139 -11.30 2.87 19.72
CA ALA A 139 -11.77 2.33 21.01
C ALA A 139 -13.17 2.84 21.39
N ALA A 140 -13.43 4.12 21.16
CA ALA A 140 -14.73 4.71 21.40
C ALA A 140 -15.83 4.12 20.50
N ARG A 141 -15.55 3.95 19.20
CA ARG A 141 -16.48 3.32 18.24
C ARG A 141 -16.76 1.85 18.64
N LEU A 142 -15.71 1.09 19.00
CA LEU A 142 -15.84 -0.33 19.39
C LEU A 142 -16.70 -0.53 20.66
N LYS A 143 -16.68 0.43 21.58
CA LYS A 143 -17.57 0.42 22.77
C LYS A 143 -19.04 0.65 22.42
N GLN A 144 -19.32 1.41 21.37
CA GLN A 144 -20.68 1.75 20.97
C GLN A 144 -21.36 0.64 20.18
N ALA A 145 -20.61 -0.09 19.34
CA ALA A 145 -21.12 -1.17 18.51
C ALA A 145 -20.01 -2.15 18.14
N PRO A 146 -20.33 -3.42 17.84
CA PRO A 146 -19.39 -4.35 17.24
C PRO A 146 -18.85 -3.80 15.92
N LEU A 147 -17.53 -3.84 15.73
CA LEU A 147 -16.86 -3.42 14.52
C LEU A 147 -16.27 -4.64 13.80
N HIS A 148 -16.26 -4.59 12.48
CA HIS A 148 -15.54 -5.58 11.68
C HIS A 148 -14.07 -5.17 11.58
N VAL A 149 -13.24 -5.73 12.47
CA VAL A 149 -11.82 -5.40 12.60
C VAL A 149 -10.98 -6.41 11.85
N VAL A 150 -10.04 -5.93 11.02
CA VAL A 150 -9.14 -6.76 10.23
C VAL A 150 -7.69 -6.43 10.58
N ASP A 151 -6.99 -7.39 11.14
CA ASP A 151 -5.57 -7.30 11.46
C ASP A 151 -4.73 -7.84 10.29
N VAL A 152 -3.92 -6.98 9.68
CA VAL A 152 -3.10 -7.35 8.53
C VAL A 152 -1.64 -7.63 8.90
N ARG A 153 -1.35 -7.89 10.18
CA ARG A 153 -0.02 -8.30 10.65
C ARG A 153 0.32 -9.74 10.23
N LYS A 154 1.57 -10.12 10.43
CA LYS A 154 2.03 -11.50 10.21
C LYS A 154 1.45 -12.44 11.26
N ASP A 155 1.39 -13.75 10.94
CA ASP A 155 0.84 -14.80 11.82
C ASP A 155 1.43 -14.76 13.23
N GLY A 156 2.75 -14.74 13.38
CA GLY A 156 3.39 -14.69 14.69
C GLY A 156 3.13 -13.39 15.48
N GLU A 157 2.82 -12.26 14.82
CA GLU A 157 2.39 -11.03 15.51
C GLU A 157 0.95 -11.16 16.02
N TRP A 158 0.09 -11.80 15.23
CA TRP A 158 -1.28 -12.10 15.59
C TRP A 158 -1.36 -13.09 16.77
N GLU A 159 -0.62 -14.17 16.71
CA GLU A 159 -0.55 -15.21 17.76
C GLU A 159 -0.09 -14.64 19.10
N ASN A 160 0.81 -13.66 19.08
CA ASN A 160 1.30 -12.98 20.28
C ASN A 160 0.34 -11.94 20.88
N GLY A 161 -0.88 -11.83 20.34
CA GLY A 161 -1.95 -10.95 20.83
C GLY A 161 -2.56 -10.12 19.72
N HIS A 162 -3.90 -10.03 19.74
CA HIS A 162 -4.70 -9.32 18.76
C HIS A 162 -5.95 -8.72 19.43
N VAL A 163 -6.64 -7.82 18.73
CA VAL A 163 -7.92 -7.26 19.19
C VAL A 163 -8.94 -8.40 19.28
N GLN A 164 -9.62 -8.53 20.42
CA GLN A 164 -10.63 -9.56 20.62
C GLN A 164 -11.73 -9.46 19.55
N GLY A 165 -12.00 -10.58 18.88
CA GLY A 165 -12.99 -10.64 17.80
C GLY A 165 -12.53 -10.09 16.46
N ALA A 166 -11.26 -9.66 16.32
CA ALA A 166 -10.72 -9.27 15.03
C ALA A 166 -10.54 -10.49 14.09
N HIS A 167 -10.58 -10.22 12.81
CA HIS A 167 -10.28 -11.18 11.74
C HIS A 167 -8.82 -11.02 11.32
N HIS A 168 -8.14 -12.12 11.05
CA HIS A 168 -6.76 -12.09 10.57
C HIS A 168 -6.68 -12.21 9.05
N ALA A 169 -5.99 -11.26 8.42
CA ALA A 169 -5.74 -11.26 6.98
C ALA A 169 -4.34 -10.70 6.70
N SER A 170 -3.29 -11.49 6.95
CA SER A 170 -1.91 -11.06 6.76
C SER A 170 -1.71 -10.39 5.39
N LEU A 171 -1.12 -9.16 5.37
CA LEU A 171 -0.89 -8.40 4.15
C LEU A 171 -0.14 -9.21 3.10
N GLN A 172 0.82 -10.04 3.50
CA GLN A 172 1.59 -10.87 2.57
C GLN A 172 0.72 -11.79 1.72
N TYR A 173 -0.43 -12.20 2.26
CA TYR A 173 -1.39 -13.12 1.65
C TYR A 173 -2.78 -12.49 1.50
N ILE A 174 -2.86 -11.16 1.40
CA ILE A 174 -4.12 -10.43 1.37
C ILE A 174 -5.07 -10.93 0.27
N ASN A 175 -4.50 -11.40 -0.85
CA ASN A 175 -5.27 -11.96 -1.97
C ASN A 175 -6.03 -13.23 -1.61
N ASP A 176 -5.46 -14.04 -0.73
CA ASP A 176 -6.05 -15.32 -0.29
C ASP A 176 -7.09 -15.08 0.82
N HIS A 177 -7.06 -13.89 1.43
CA HIS A 177 -7.92 -13.51 2.55
C HIS A 177 -9.03 -12.50 2.18
N LEU A 178 -9.30 -12.26 0.90
CA LEU A 178 -10.36 -11.32 0.49
C LEU A 178 -11.75 -11.71 1.04
N HIS A 179 -11.98 -12.99 1.29
CA HIS A 179 -13.21 -13.49 1.92
C HIS A 179 -13.43 -12.98 3.35
N VAL A 180 -12.38 -12.49 4.01
CA VAL A 180 -12.45 -11.89 5.34
C VAL A 180 -12.98 -10.46 5.29
N ILE A 181 -12.85 -9.79 4.14
CA ILE A 181 -13.30 -8.41 3.97
C ILE A 181 -14.82 -8.40 3.78
N ALA A 182 -15.51 -7.75 4.71
CA ALA A 182 -16.96 -7.65 4.68
C ALA A 182 -17.40 -6.64 3.60
N PRO A 183 -18.17 -7.05 2.58
CA PRO A 183 -18.54 -6.16 1.49
C PRO A 183 -19.54 -5.08 1.92
N GLU A 184 -20.43 -5.40 2.87
CA GLU A 184 -21.55 -4.54 3.28
C GLU A 184 -21.25 -3.79 4.61
N ALA A 185 -20.14 -4.08 5.28
CA ALA A 185 -19.78 -3.44 6.54
C ALA A 185 -18.51 -2.60 6.38
N THR A 186 -18.34 -1.63 7.28
CA THR A 186 -17.06 -0.89 7.38
C THR A 186 -15.98 -1.79 7.96
N ASN A 187 -14.90 -1.98 7.22
CA ASN A 187 -13.75 -2.76 7.64
C ASN A 187 -12.72 -1.85 8.29
N TYR A 188 -12.43 -2.09 9.56
CA TYR A 188 -11.42 -1.34 10.33
C TYR A 188 -10.08 -2.07 10.23
N LEU A 189 -9.17 -1.52 9.43
CA LEU A 189 -7.88 -2.13 9.15
C LEU A 189 -6.81 -1.62 10.10
N HIS A 190 -6.01 -2.50 10.65
CA HIS A 190 -4.80 -2.12 11.37
C HIS A 190 -3.66 -3.09 11.10
N CYS A 191 -2.43 -2.60 11.30
CA CYS A 191 -1.23 -3.43 11.42
C CYS A 191 -0.53 -3.12 12.75
N ALA A 192 0.79 -3.23 12.84
CA ALA A 192 1.52 -2.84 14.05
C ALA A 192 1.60 -1.32 14.23
N GLY A 193 1.92 -0.56 13.17
CA GLY A 193 2.22 0.87 13.25
C GLY A 193 1.60 1.75 12.17
N GLY A 194 0.74 1.22 11.28
CA GLY A 194 0.02 2.01 10.28
C GLY A 194 0.65 2.02 8.87
N TYR A 195 1.80 1.39 8.64
CA TYR A 195 2.43 1.29 7.31
C TYR A 195 1.78 0.20 6.45
N ARG A 196 1.74 -1.04 6.96
CA ARG A 196 1.17 -2.21 6.25
C ARG A 196 -0.34 -2.11 6.06
N SER A 197 -1.05 -1.54 7.03
CA SER A 197 -2.50 -1.35 6.94
C SER A 197 -2.89 -0.35 5.85
N MET A 198 -2.07 0.68 5.59
CA MET A 198 -2.31 1.58 4.46
C MET A 198 -2.04 0.89 3.12
N ILE A 199 -1.00 0.06 3.01
CA ILE A 199 -0.78 -0.77 1.82
C ILE A 199 -2.02 -1.66 1.59
N ALA A 200 -2.49 -2.38 2.62
CA ALA A 200 -3.68 -3.22 2.52
C ALA A 200 -4.92 -2.42 2.08
N ALA A 201 -5.17 -1.28 2.73
CA ALA A 201 -6.30 -0.43 2.40
C ALA A 201 -6.28 0.05 0.95
N SER A 202 -5.11 0.48 0.44
CA SER A 202 -4.98 0.92 -0.95
C SER A 202 -5.21 -0.21 -1.94
N ILE A 203 -4.71 -1.42 -1.67
CA ILE A 203 -4.94 -2.61 -2.49
C ILE A 203 -6.42 -2.99 -2.51
N LEU A 204 -7.08 -2.99 -1.34
CA LEU A 204 -8.51 -3.30 -1.23
C LEU A 204 -9.36 -2.27 -1.96
N LYS A 205 -9.03 -0.97 -1.83
CA LYS A 205 -9.68 0.11 -2.60
C LYS A 205 -9.55 -0.10 -4.11
N ALA A 206 -8.33 -0.41 -4.59
CA ALA A 206 -8.08 -0.69 -6.00
C ALA A 206 -8.90 -1.90 -6.53
N ARG A 207 -9.39 -2.77 -5.64
CA ARG A 207 -10.25 -3.92 -5.93
C ARG A 207 -11.73 -3.68 -5.72
N GLY A 208 -12.12 -2.44 -5.42
CA GLY A 208 -13.52 -2.06 -5.28
C GLY A 208 -14.10 -2.19 -3.87
N HIS A 209 -13.27 -2.44 -2.85
CA HIS A 209 -13.71 -2.36 -1.46
C HIS A 209 -13.60 -0.91 -0.97
N HIS A 210 -14.73 -0.22 -0.85
CA HIS A 210 -14.74 1.22 -0.52
C HIS A 210 -14.99 1.51 0.96
N ASN A 211 -15.61 0.59 1.71
CA ASN A 211 -15.97 0.75 3.11
C ASN A 211 -14.77 0.40 4.03
N LEU A 212 -13.73 1.22 3.99
CA LEU A 212 -12.49 0.98 4.72
C LEU A 212 -12.16 2.15 5.64
N VAL A 213 -11.73 1.84 6.86
CA VAL A 213 -11.17 2.78 7.83
C VAL A 213 -9.83 2.24 8.30
N GLU A 214 -8.77 3.03 8.21
CA GLU A 214 -7.45 2.64 8.72
C GLU A 214 -7.23 3.21 10.12
N VAL A 215 -6.70 2.38 11.04
CA VAL A 215 -6.42 2.81 12.41
C VAL A 215 -4.97 3.24 12.54
N ARG A 216 -4.76 4.55 12.74
CA ARG A 216 -3.44 5.17 12.89
C ARG A 216 -2.69 4.57 14.08
N GLY A 217 -1.39 4.35 13.89
CA GLY A 217 -0.52 3.75 14.91
C GLY A 217 -0.76 2.27 15.15
N GLY A 218 -1.82 1.70 14.54
CA GLY A 218 -2.11 0.27 14.53
C GLY A 218 -2.17 -0.36 15.92
N PHE A 219 -1.83 -1.63 16.02
CA PHE A 219 -1.88 -2.39 17.27
C PHE A 219 -1.01 -1.77 18.38
N ASN A 220 0.09 -1.11 18.03
CA ASN A 220 0.94 -0.43 19.00
C ASN A 220 0.26 0.74 19.71
N ALA A 221 -0.69 1.41 19.04
CA ALA A 221 -1.53 2.44 19.65
C ALA A 221 -2.75 1.80 20.32
N ILE A 222 -3.44 0.87 19.65
CA ILE A 222 -4.65 0.21 20.16
C ILE A 222 -4.41 -0.44 21.53
N LYS A 223 -3.29 -1.16 21.73
CA LYS A 223 -2.98 -1.83 23.01
C LYS A 223 -2.73 -0.87 24.19
N LYS A 224 -2.65 0.44 23.94
CA LYS A 224 -2.54 1.47 24.98
C LYS A 224 -3.89 2.02 25.42
N THR A 225 -4.95 1.66 24.70
CA THR A 225 -6.33 1.95 25.03
C THR A 225 -6.91 0.82 25.88
N ASP A 226 -8.19 0.90 26.19
CA ASP A 226 -8.93 -0.15 26.91
C ASP A 226 -9.61 -1.20 26.00
N VAL A 227 -9.22 -1.24 24.73
CA VAL A 227 -9.68 -2.27 23.77
C VAL A 227 -9.22 -3.65 24.24
N PRO A 228 -10.14 -4.63 24.37
CA PRO A 228 -9.78 -5.99 24.77
C PRO A 228 -8.82 -6.64 23.76
N VAL A 229 -7.74 -7.19 24.28
CA VAL A 229 -6.72 -7.91 23.52
C VAL A 229 -6.61 -9.33 24.01
N THR A 230 -6.50 -10.28 23.11
CA THR A 230 -6.32 -11.70 23.41
C THR A 230 -5.14 -12.26 22.62
N ALA A 231 -4.57 -13.36 23.10
CA ALA A 231 -3.59 -14.18 22.39
C ALA A 231 -4.17 -15.57 22.15
N LEU A 232 -3.70 -16.25 21.12
CA LEU A 232 -3.97 -17.68 20.98
C LEU A 232 -3.28 -18.40 22.13
N MET A 233 -4.04 -19.15 22.93
CA MET A 233 -3.45 -20.07 23.91
C MET A 233 -2.87 -21.24 23.10
N CYS A 234 -1.57 -21.45 23.19
CA CYS A 234 -0.97 -22.72 22.75
C CYS A 234 -1.52 -23.83 23.66
N GLU A 235 -2.32 -24.74 23.10
CA GLU A 235 -2.65 -26.02 23.74
C GLU A 235 -1.45 -26.95 23.69
#